data_9cd696994df4c9ed6d1f2a883b84f768
#
_entry.id   9cd696994df4c9ed6d1f2a883b84f768
#
_cell.length_a   1.000
_cell.length_b   1.000
_cell.length_c   1.000
_cell.angle_alpha   90.00
_cell.angle_beta   90.00
_cell.angle_gamma   90.00
#
_symmetry.space_group_name_H-M   'P 1'
#
loop_
_entity.id
_entity.type
_entity.pdbx_description
1 polymer ?
#
loop_
_entity_poly.entity_id
_entity_poly.type
_entity_poly.pdbx_seq_one_letter_code
_entity_poly.pdbx_strand_id
1 'polypeptide(L)'
;MHAFDTQMAWRKKRLAPQGLSCGTISPNEVVVARNQRRGSFPRLTTRDRNHTVPHRTLRGSVLCVREKTFLFFLLVPLICCLAPNALAQAPVDDVHVTPRVEPPKVDPSAGIDPSLKTHTKPLKVDVNLVLVPVTITDPMNRLVTGLDKENFQLFEGKDVQEIRHFSSEDAPVSIGVIFDMSGSMATKIERAREAVVEFFKTANPQDEFFMVAFADRPQEVSDFTSSVEDIQGKLVYTVPKGRTALLDAIYLGVSKMRQAKYTKKALLIISDGGDNHSRYTEGEIKSTVKEADVLIYAIGIYDHYMATQEEALGPALLGEVAEVTGGRSFTIDNPNDLADVATKIGIELRNQYVLGYRPKNPGHDGKWRKIKVKLIPPKGLPPLKVYAKTGYYAPSE
;
A
#
# COMPACT_ATOMS: atom_id res chain seq x y z
N MET A 1 -43.15 -15.70 55.31
CA MET A 1 -43.92 -14.53 55.80
C MET A 1 -43.55 -13.35 54.90
N HIS A 2 -44.60 -12.88 54.18
CA HIS A 2 -44.77 -11.59 53.47
C HIS A 2 -43.65 -11.17 52.44
N ALA A 3 -43.77 -11.30 51.14
CA ALA A 3 -44.73 -10.71 50.17
C ALA A 3 -44.79 -9.19 50.20
N PHE A 4 -44.25 -8.55 49.17
CA PHE A 4 -44.87 -7.36 48.58
C PHE A 4 -44.47 -7.25 47.09
N ASP A 5 -45.46 -7.51 46.26
CA ASP A 5 -45.60 -7.15 44.85
C ASP A 5 -45.63 -5.63 44.66
N THR A 6 -45.03 -5.13 43.61
CA THR A 6 -45.51 -3.86 42.99
C THR A 6 -45.27 -3.91 41.50
N GLN A 7 -46.33 -4.29 40.77
CA GLN A 7 -46.50 -4.08 39.33
C GLN A 7 -46.68 -2.58 39.06
N MET A 8 -45.95 -2.06 38.07
CA MET A 8 -46.33 -0.83 37.36
C MET A 8 -46.55 -1.12 35.87
N ALA A 9 -47.84 -1.09 35.53
CA ALA A 9 -48.38 -1.19 34.21
C ALA A 9 -48.18 0.12 33.42
N TRP A 10 -47.60 0.06 32.24
CA TRP A 10 -47.64 1.15 31.27
C TRP A 10 -48.69 0.87 30.18
N ARG A 11 -49.69 1.74 30.13
CA ARG A 11 -50.82 1.75 29.18
C ARG A 11 -50.31 1.97 27.75
N LYS A 12 -50.65 1.02 26.85
CA LYS A 12 -50.69 1.23 25.40
C LYS A 12 -51.87 2.12 25.05
N LYS A 13 -51.64 3.31 24.52
CA LYS A 13 -52.64 4.08 23.75
C LYS A 13 -52.51 3.68 22.27
N ARG A 14 -53.51 3.00 21.76
CA ARG A 14 -53.75 2.79 20.33
C ARG A 14 -54.47 4.06 19.79
N LEU A 15 -53.91 4.63 18.75
CA LEU A 15 -54.62 5.56 17.85
C LEU A 15 -54.86 4.83 16.53
N ALA A 16 -56.10 4.75 16.11
CA ALA A 16 -56.57 4.12 14.89
C ALA A 16 -56.28 5.02 13.66
N PRO A 17 -56.08 4.45 12.47
CA PRO A 17 -55.87 5.23 11.26
C PRO A 17 -57.20 5.59 10.64
N GLN A 18 -57.34 6.88 10.27
CA GLN A 18 -58.42 7.35 9.38
C GLN A 18 -58.04 7.04 7.93
N GLY A 19 -58.99 6.46 7.21
CA GLY A 19 -58.86 6.07 5.84
C GLY A 19 -58.82 7.29 4.89
N LEU A 20 -58.03 7.15 3.85
CA LEU A 20 -58.10 7.93 2.64
C LEU A 20 -58.15 6.99 1.45
N SER A 21 -59.15 7.28 0.61
CA SER A 21 -59.61 6.49 -0.52
C SER A 21 -58.57 6.32 -1.63
N CYS A 22 -58.57 5.11 -2.18
CA CYS A 22 -57.87 4.70 -3.39
C CYS A 22 -58.41 5.48 -4.61
N GLY A 23 -57.59 6.31 -5.25
CA GLY A 23 -57.80 6.89 -6.55
C GLY A 23 -56.80 6.28 -7.52
N THR A 24 -57.31 5.45 -8.44
CA THR A 24 -56.60 4.93 -9.60
C THR A 24 -56.21 6.05 -10.55
N ILE A 25 -54.91 6.25 -10.79
CA ILE A 25 -54.38 7.10 -11.85
C ILE A 25 -53.74 6.22 -12.92
N SER A 26 -54.32 6.37 -14.14
CA SER A 26 -53.89 5.76 -15.40
C SER A 26 -52.54 6.34 -15.88
N PRO A 27 -51.70 5.56 -16.58
CA PRO A 27 -50.42 6.03 -17.09
C PRO A 27 -50.61 6.64 -18.48
N ASN A 28 -50.42 7.96 -18.63
CA ASN A 28 -50.06 8.66 -19.86
C ASN A 28 -50.42 10.17 -19.75
N GLU A 29 -49.46 10.94 -19.28
CA GLU A 29 -49.40 12.38 -19.70
C GLU A 29 -47.98 12.90 -19.44
N VAL A 30 -47.26 13.09 -20.56
CA VAL A 30 -45.96 13.78 -20.60
C VAL A 30 -46.22 15.26 -20.64
N VAL A 31 -45.99 15.99 -19.56
CA VAL A 31 -46.05 17.46 -19.55
C VAL A 31 -44.68 18.02 -19.94
N VAL A 32 -44.57 18.49 -21.17
CA VAL A 32 -43.43 19.28 -21.67
C VAL A 32 -43.63 20.75 -21.28
N ALA A 33 -42.84 21.23 -20.35
CA ALA A 33 -42.77 22.67 -20.04
C ALA A 33 -41.95 23.41 -21.10
N ARG A 34 -42.66 24.14 -21.97
CA ARG A 34 -42.09 25.09 -22.94
C ARG A 34 -41.71 26.39 -22.22
N ASN A 35 -40.42 26.68 -22.14
CA ASN A 35 -39.92 27.99 -21.74
C ASN A 35 -39.55 28.78 -23.02
N GLN A 36 -40.42 29.74 -23.42
CA GLN A 36 -40.15 30.65 -24.49
C GLN A 36 -39.24 31.78 -24.01
N ARG A 37 -38.05 31.90 -24.58
CA ARG A 37 -37.36 33.20 -24.68
C ARG A 37 -37.04 33.47 -26.13
N ARG A 38 -37.65 34.56 -26.63
CA ARG A 38 -37.40 35.16 -27.94
C ARG A 38 -35.96 35.70 -28.00
N GLY A 39 -35.18 35.32 -29.01
CA GLY A 39 -33.96 35.95 -29.41
C GLY A 39 -33.79 35.77 -30.91
N SER A 40 -33.92 36.89 -31.63
CA SER A 40 -33.84 37.02 -33.09
C SER A 40 -32.43 36.73 -33.60
N PHE A 41 -32.33 35.80 -34.56
CA PHE A 41 -31.11 35.62 -35.38
C PHE A 41 -31.38 36.02 -36.83
N PRO A 42 -30.44 36.73 -37.49
CA PRO A 42 -30.56 37.08 -38.90
C PRO A 42 -30.19 35.91 -39.81
N ARG A 43 -30.96 35.79 -40.89
CA ARG A 43 -30.73 34.87 -42.02
C ARG A 43 -29.43 35.24 -42.74
N LEU A 44 -28.55 34.25 -42.93
CA LEU A 44 -27.48 34.31 -43.92
C LEU A 44 -27.77 33.31 -45.05
N THR A 45 -27.78 33.85 -46.24
CA THR A 45 -28.09 33.24 -47.52
C THR A 45 -26.97 32.26 -47.95
N THR A 46 -27.38 31.11 -48.42
CA THR A 46 -26.58 30.15 -49.19
C THR A 46 -26.05 30.78 -50.47
N ARG A 47 -24.74 30.66 -50.70
CA ARG A 47 -24.10 30.89 -51.98
C ARG A 47 -23.18 29.71 -52.32
N ASP A 48 -23.63 28.89 -53.23
CA ASP A 48 -22.85 27.87 -53.91
C ASP A 48 -21.58 28.46 -54.54
N ARG A 49 -20.44 27.83 -54.27
CA ARG A 49 -19.28 27.87 -55.16
C ARG A 49 -18.54 26.52 -55.13
N ASN A 50 -18.72 25.82 -56.22
CA ASN A 50 -17.86 24.75 -56.68
C ASN A 50 -16.41 25.26 -56.80
N HIS A 51 -15.45 24.65 -56.09
CA HIS A 51 -14.04 24.72 -56.42
C HIS A 51 -13.44 23.32 -56.38
N THR A 52 -13.22 22.82 -57.57
CA THR A 52 -12.38 21.68 -57.91
C THR A 52 -10.96 21.95 -57.46
N VAL A 53 -10.37 21.02 -56.67
CA VAL A 53 -8.96 21.02 -56.30
C VAL A 53 -8.22 19.99 -57.15
N PRO A 54 -7.11 20.34 -57.80
CA PRO A 54 -6.37 19.43 -58.65
C PRO A 54 -5.43 18.53 -57.80
N HIS A 55 -5.47 17.25 -58.11
CA HIS A 55 -4.50 16.24 -57.64
C HIS A 55 -3.08 16.56 -58.14
N ARG A 56 -2.18 16.79 -57.20
CA ARG A 56 -0.73 16.90 -57.46
C ARG A 56 -0.04 15.65 -56.97
N THR A 57 0.26 14.74 -57.87
CA THR A 57 1.11 13.59 -57.66
C THR A 57 2.54 14.05 -57.44
N LEU A 58 3.10 13.84 -56.24
CA LEU A 58 4.52 13.96 -56.01
C LEU A 58 5.16 12.56 -56.07
N ARG A 59 5.87 12.31 -57.16
CA ARG A 59 6.84 11.23 -57.29
C ARG A 59 8.04 11.55 -56.39
N GLY A 60 8.20 10.82 -55.29
CA GLY A 60 9.41 10.83 -54.47
C GLY A 60 10.44 9.85 -55.00
N SER A 61 11.59 10.38 -55.36
CA SER A 61 12.77 9.65 -55.84
C SER A 61 13.37 8.84 -54.69
N VAL A 62 13.53 7.54 -54.92
CA VAL A 62 14.31 6.63 -54.08
C VAL A 62 15.79 6.91 -54.35
N LEU A 63 16.48 7.50 -53.36
CA LEU A 63 17.94 7.60 -53.37
C LEU A 63 18.52 6.35 -52.73
N CYS A 64 19.05 5.49 -53.59
CA CYS A 64 19.88 4.34 -53.25
C CYS A 64 21.25 4.88 -52.79
N VAL A 65 21.53 4.86 -51.48
CA VAL A 65 22.89 5.09 -50.95
C VAL A 65 23.58 3.74 -50.84
N ARG A 66 24.50 3.54 -51.75
CA ARG A 66 25.32 2.36 -52.02
C ARG A 66 26.49 2.31 -51.02
N GLU A 67 26.67 1.14 -50.45
CA GLU A 67 27.81 0.67 -49.67
C GLU A 67 29.18 1.27 -50.06
N LYS A 68 29.87 1.85 -49.08
CA LYS A 68 31.33 1.95 -49.03
C LYS A 68 31.78 2.36 -47.61
N THR A 69 31.82 1.44 -46.66
CA THR A 69 32.62 1.60 -45.41
C THR A 69 32.82 0.23 -44.74
N PHE A 70 33.48 -0.67 -45.44
CA PHE A 70 33.91 -1.99 -44.91
C PHE A 70 35.40 -2.22 -45.10
N LEU A 71 36.24 -1.19 -44.97
CA LEU A 71 37.70 -1.39 -45.15
C LEU A 71 38.54 -0.54 -44.19
N PHE A 72 38.14 -0.33 -42.94
CA PHE A 72 38.96 0.44 -41.98
C PHE A 72 39.15 -0.24 -40.61
N PHE A 73 38.79 -1.51 -40.50
CA PHE A 73 38.88 -2.21 -39.19
C PHE A 73 39.90 -3.38 -39.15
N LEU A 74 40.87 -3.41 -40.11
CA LEU A 74 41.83 -4.54 -40.20
C LEU A 74 43.29 -4.12 -40.10
N LEU A 75 43.63 -2.95 -39.57
CA LEU A 75 45.04 -2.47 -39.51
C LEU A 75 45.48 -1.92 -38.15
N VAL A 76 44.79 -2.21 -37.02
CA VAL A 76 45.16 -1.70 -35.69
C VAL A 76 45.74 -2.75 -34.72
N PRO A 77 45.75 -4.08 -34.94
CA PRO A 77 46.31 -4.95 -33.90
C PRO A 77 47.81 -5.36 -34.13
N LEU A 78 48.61 -4.63 -34.92
CA LEU A 78 50.00 -5.07 -35.15
C LEU A 78 51.10 -4.12 -34.65
N ILE A 79 50.83 -3.18 -33.77
CA ILE A 79 51.85 -2.27 -33.19
C ILE A 79 51.95 -2.34 -31.66
N CYS A 80 51.48 -3.36 -31.02
CA CYS A 80 51.53 -3.48 -29.54
C CYS A 80 52.43 -4.61 -29.02
N CYS A 81 53.38 -5.08 -29.79
CA CYS A 81 54.28 -6.16 -29.37
C CYS A 81 55.77 -5.81 -29.38
N LEU A 82 56.16 -4.60 -29.06
CA LEU A 82 57.58 -4.25 -28.82
C LEU A 82 57.69 -3.13 -27.77
N ALA A 83 57.46 -3.50 -26.49
CA ALA A 83 57.92 -2.71 -25.36
C ALA A 83 58.76 -3.61 -24.45
N PRO A 84 60.02 -3.23 -24.12
CA PRO A 84 60.86 -4.04 -23.25
C PRO A 84 60.35 -3.99 -21.81
N ASN A 85 60.27 -5.17 -21.20
CA ASN A 85 60.02 -5.35 -19.76
C ASN A 85 61.11 -4.67 -18.95
N ALA A 86 60.87 -3.48 -18.43
CA ALA A 86 61.62 -2.92 -17.32
C ALA A 86 61.02 -3.47 -16.03
N LEU A 87 61.66 -4.48 -15.48
CA LEU A 87 61.42 -4.98 -14.12
C LEU A 87 61.86 -3.91 -13.14
N ALA A 88 60.96 -3.08 -12.68
CA ALA A 88 61.16 -2.30 -11.45
C ALA A 88 60.84 -3.21 -10.27
N GLN A 89 61.90 -3.75 -9.66
CA GLN A 89 61.80 -4.37 -8.33
C GLN A 89 61.53 -3.28 -7.30
N ALA A 90 60.32 -3.30 -6.72
CA ALA A 90 60.03 -2.54 -5.51
C ALA A 90 60.79 -3.19 -4.33
N PRO A 91 61.35 -2.42 -3.37
CA PRO A 91 61.98 -2.98 -2.22
C PRO A 91 60.98 -3.76 -1.37
N VAL A 92 61.32 -5.01 -1.07
CA VAL A 92 60.56 -5.85 -0.16
C VAL A 92 60.81 -5.31 1.25
N ASP A 93 59.83 -4.63 1.83
CA ASP A 93 59.88 -4.31 3.26
C ASP A 93 59.92 -5.62 4.04
N ASP A 94 61.01 -5.77 4.80
CA ASP A 94 61.30 -6.89 5.67
C ASP A 94 60.22 -6.96 6.78
N VAL A 95 59.20 -7.78 6.54
CA VAL A 95 58.18 -8.05 7.56
C VAL A 95 58.81 -8.87 8.68
N HIS A 96 59.22 -8.20 9.73
CA HIS A 96 59.64 -8.83 10.98
C HIS A 96 58.44 -9.59 11.57
N VAL A 97 58.35 -10.88 11.26
CA VAL A 97 57.42 -11.80 11.92
C VAL A 97 57.97 -12.08 13.31
N THR A 98 57.48 -11.40 14.31
CA THR A 98 57.71 -11.79 15.71
C THR A 98 57.11 -13.18 15.91
N PRO A 99 57.85 -14.15 16.47
CA PRO A 99 57.35 -15.49 16.75
C PRO A 99 56.12 -15.35 17.67
N ARG A 100 55.00 -15.88 17.22
CA ARG A 100 53.79 -16.01 18.07
C ARG A 100 54.19 -16.89 19.27
N VAL A 101 54.22 -16.31 20.46
CA VAL A 101 54.37 -17.04 21.71
C VAL A 101 53.19 -18.00 21.79
N GLU A 102 53.44 -19.29 21.71
CA GLU A 102 52.38 -20.28 21.94
C GLU A 102 51.81 -20.06 23.34
N PRO A 103 50.49 -20.05 23.49
CA PRO A 103 49.89 -19.97 24.82
C PRO A 103 50.31 -21.20 25.61
N PRO A 104 50.61 -21.06 26.92
CA PRO A 104 51.05 -22.16 27.75
C PRO A 104 50.03 -23.30 27.66
N LYS A 105 50.53 -24.53 27.41
CA LYS A 105 49.69 -25.74 27.46
C LYS A 105 49.07 -25.83 28.84
N VAL A 106 47.76 -25.57 28.91
CA VAL A 106 46.98 -25.77 30.13
C VAL A 106 46.84 -27.27 30.31
N ASP A 107 47.40 -27.79 31.41
CA ASP A 107 47.22 -29.17 31.80
C ASP A 107 45.76 -29.50 32.00
N PRO A 108 45.21 -30.54 31.34
CA PRO A 108 43.79 -30.87 31.46
C PRO A 108 43.37 -31.38 32.85
N SER A 109 44.31 -31.50 33.78
CA SER A 109 44.08 -32.01 35.14
C SER A 109 43.98 -30.93 36.23
N ALA A 110 44.16 -29.63 35.89
CA ALA A 110 43.85 -28.56 36.83
C ALA A 110 42.35 -28.49 37.04
N GLY A 111 41.86 -29.07 38.12
CA GLY A 111 40.44 -29.08 38.47
C GLY A 111 39.89 -27.68 38.49
N ILE A 112 38.91 -27.44 37.63
CA ILE A 112 38.10 -26.23 37.66
C ILE A 112 37.42 -26.20 39.01
N ASP A 113 37.77 -25.19 39.81
CA ASP A 113 37.16 -24.94 41.13
C ASP A 113 35.63 -24.93 40.98
N PRO A 114 34.90 -25.83 41.67
CA PRO A 114 33.42 -25.89 41.56
C PRO A 114 32.71 -24.58 41.95
N SER A 115 33.43 -23.69 42.66
CA SER A 115 32.89 -22.40 43.09
C SER A 115 32.79 -21.37 41.95
N LEU A 116 33.41 -21.61 40.77
CA LEU A 116 33.34 -20.73 39.58
C LEU A 116 32.23 -21.07 38.59
N LYS A 117 31.38 -22.05 38.91
CA LYS A 117 30.14 -22.26 38.15
C LYS A 117 29.16 -21.15 38.48
N THR A 118 29.36 -19.96 37.95
CA THR A 118 28.32 -18.93 37.86
C THR A 118 27.19 -19.49 37.04
N HIS A 119 26.17 -20.00 37.72
CA HIS A 119 24.87 -20.29 37.14
C HIS A 119 24.18 -18.94 36.75
N THR A 120 24.69 -18.29 35.72
CA THR A 120 23.94 -17.22 35.07
C THR A 120 22.74 -17.88 34.43
N LYS A 121 21.60 -17.96 35.14
CA LYS A 121 20.31 -18.18 34.50
C LYS A 121 20.18 -17.14 33.43
N PRO A 122 20.00 -17.52 32.15
CA PRO A 122 19.72 -16.53 31.11
C PRO A 122 18.45 -15.79 31.53
N LEU A 123 18.57 -14.48 31.80
CA LEU A 123 17.44 -13.63 32.11
C LEU A 123 16.65 -13.52 30.81
N LYS A 124 15.62 -14.33 30.63
CA LYS A 124 14.64 -14.15 29.56
C LYS A 124 13.85 -12.90 29.86
N VAL A 125 14.28 -11.78 29.32
CA VAL A 125 13.50 -10.53 29.34
C VAL A 125 12.55 -10.62 28.16
N ASP A 126 11.31 -10.97 28.43
CA ASP A 126 10.22 -10.89 27.46
C ASP A 126 9.91 -9.41 27.20
N VAL A 127 10.41 -8.88 26.09
CA VAL A 127 10.18 -7.50 25.70
C VAL A 127 8.97 -7.46 24.77
N ASN A 128 7.79 -7.57 25.35
CA ASN A 128 6.52 -7.43 24.63
C ASN A 128 6.26 -5.94 24.31
N LEU A 129 6.93 -5.41 23.29
CA LEU A 129 6.70 -4.05 22.80
C LEU A 129 5.71 -4.11 21.64
N VAL A 130 4.55 -3.47 21.81
CA VAL A 130 3.56 -3.31 20.74
C VAL A 130 3.84 -2.00 20.00
N LEU A 131 4.13 -2.10 18.70
CA LEU A 131 4.34 -0.95 17.84
C LEU A 131 3.03 -0.57 17.14
N VAL A 132 2.75 0.72 17.14
CA VAL A 132 1.54 1.31 16.54
C VAL A 132 1.98 2.39 15.57
N PRO A 133 2.00 2.11 14.25
CA PRO A 133 2.19 3.14 13.26
C PRO A 133 0.97 4.05 13.22
N VAL A 134 1.22 5.36 13.10
CA VAL A 134 0.19 6.39 13.14
C VAL A 134 0.43 7.40 12.01
N THR A 135 -0.59 7.64 11.20
CA THR A 135 -0.60 8.70 10.21
C THR A 135 -1.56 9.80 10.67
N ILE A 136 -1.13 11.06 10.59
CA ILE A 136 -1.95 12.22 10.94
C ILE A 136 -2.17 13.06 9.70
N THR A 137 -3.44 13.43 9.44
CA THR A 137 -3.78 14.33 8.34
C THR A 137 -4.68 15.47 8.78
N ASP A 138 -4.62 16.57 8.03
CA ASP A 138 -5.56 17.68 8.15
C ASP A 138 -6.90 17.37 7.43
N PRO A 139 -7.90 18.25 7.51
CA PRO A 139 -9.17 18.07 6.81
C PRO A 139 -9.07 18.02 5.27
N MET A 140 -7.98 18.54 4.70
CA MET A 140 -7.69 18.49 3.26
C MET A 140 -6.89 17.24 2.87
N ASN A 141 -6.78 16.26 3.79
CA ASN A 141 -5.99 15.04 3.62
C ASN A 141 -4.50 15.27 3.38
N ARG A 142 -3.93 16.39 3.83
CA ARG A 142 -2.50 16.64 3.81
C ARG A 142 -1.86 16.06 5.05
N LEU A 143 -0.69 15.46 4.89
CA LEU A 143 0.06 14.86 5.99
C LEU A 143 0.53 15.94 6.98
N VAL A 144 0.43 15.64 8.27
CA VAL A 144 0.90 16.50 9.37
C VAL A 144 2.07 15.82 10.05
N THR A 145 3.23 16.45 9.97
CA THR A 145 4.49 16.01 10.59
C THR A 145 4.93 17.00 11.67
N GLY A 146 5.99 16.67 12.45
CA GLY A 146 6.55 17.55 13.46
C GLY A 146 5.76 17.59 14.77
N LEU A 147 4.91 16.59 15.04
CA LEU A 147 4.27 16.42 16.33
C LEU A 147 5.19 15.67 17.29
N ASP A 148 5.17 16.07 18.56
CA ASP A 148 5.94 15.45 19.62
C ASP A 148 5.17 14.33 20.32
N LYS A 149 5.87 13.48 21.09
CA LYS A 149 5.30 12.39 21.87
C LYS A 149 4.14 12.85 22.75
N GLU A 150 4.24 14.02 23.34
CA GLU A 150 3.26 14.63 24.25
C GLU A 150 1.92 14.94 23.58
N ASN A 151 1.91 15.04 22.25
CA ASN A 151 0.69 15.22 21.48
C ASN A 151 -0.15 13.94 21.35
N PHE A 152 0.38 12.79 21.75
CA PHE A 152 -0.28 11.50 21.59
C PHE A 152 -0.70 10.91 22.93
N GLN A 153 -1.91 10.36 22.97
CA GLN A 153 -2.42 9.51 24.04
C GLN A 153 -2.80 8.15 23.46
N LEU A 154 -2.21 7.10 24.00
CA LEU A 154 -2.46 5.72 23.57
C LEU A 154 -3.31 5.00 24.61
N PHE A 155 -4.31 4.26 24.14
CA PHE A 155 -5.21 3.46 24.97
C PHE A 155 -5.22 2.02 24.50
N GLU A 156 -5.21 1.08 25.44
CA GLU A 156 -5.57 -0.31 25.21
C GLU A 156 -6.88 -0.59 25.96
N GLY A 157 -7.95 -0.87 25.21
CA GLY A 157 -9.29 -0.91 25.78
C GLY A 157 -9.70 0.44 26.39
N LYS A 158 -9.79 0.47 27.73
CA LYS A 158 -10.10 1.69 28.51
C LYS A 158 -8.86 2.29 29.19
N ASP A 159 -7.75 1.56 29.22
CA ASP A 159 -6.57 1.91 29.99
C ASP A 159 -5.59 2.73 29.16
N VAL A 160 -5.15 3.87 29.71
CA VAL A 160 -4.09 4.68 29.14
C VAL A 160 -2.78 3.92 29.24
N GLN A 161 -2.07 3.81 28.13
CA GLN A 161 -0.75 3.19 28.04
C GLN A 161 0.35 4.24 27.97
N GLU A 162 1.48 3.94 28.61
CA GLU A 162 2.67 4.78 28.53
C GLU A 162 3.40 4.52 27.22
N ILE A 163 3.58 5.58 26.40
CA ILE A 163 4.38 5.51 25.18
C ILE A 163 5.86 5.45 25.59
N ARG A 164 6.51 4.30 25.41
CA ARG A 164 7.91 4.08 25.77
C ARG A 164 8.87 4.29 24.61
N HIS A 165 8.39 4.10 23.41
CA HIS A 165 9.12 4.36 22.18
C HIS A 165 8.32 5.33 21.31
N PHE A 166 9.00 6.33 20.78
CA PHE A 166 8.42 7.31 19.87
C PHE A 166 9.46 7.57 18.77
N SER A 167 9.08 7.38 17.52
CA SER A 167 9.90 7.70 16.36
C SER A 167 9.04 8.28 15.25
N SER A 168 9.59 9.22 14.52
CA SER A 168 9.06 9.76 13.27
C SER A 168 10.09 9.64 12.13
N GLU A 169 11.13 8.83 12.34
CA GLU A 169 12.20 8.65 11.37
C GLU A 169 11.77 7.68 10.26
N ASP A 170 12.29 7.93 9.07
CA ASP A 170 12.14 7.02 7.95
C ASP A 170 12.96 5.74 8.21
N ALA A 171 12.27 4.63 8.22
CA ALA A 171 12.86 3.30 8.39
C ALA A 171 12.58 2.46 7.14
N PRO A 172 13.48 1.54 6.77
CA PRO A 172 13.25 0.63 5.65
C PRO A 172 11.94 -0.15 5.80
N VAL A 173 11.24 -0.33 4.68
CA VAL A 173 9.92 -0.97 4.62
C VAL A 173 9.95 -2.15 3.66
N SER A 174 9.27 -3.23 4.03
CA SER A 174 8.92 -4.31 3.09
C SER A 174 7.55 -4.01 2.49
N ILE A 175 7.49 -3.85 1.17
CA ILE A 175 6.30 -3.40 0.46
C ILE A 175 5.85 -4.46 -0.54
N GLY A 176 4.57 -4.88 -0.45
CA GLY A 176 3.93 -5.70 -1.46
C GLY A 176 2.98 -4.87 -2.30
N VAL A 177 3.05 -5.02 -3.61
CA VAL A 177 2.09 -4.43 -4.55
C VAL A 177 1.12 -5.52 -5.00
N ILE A 178 -0.18 -5.30 -4.76
CA ILE A 178 -1.27 -6.15 -5.24
C ILE A 178 -1.95 -5.43 -6.38
N PHE A 179 -1.78 -5.94 -7.59
CA PHE A 179 -2.11 -5.26 -8.83
C PHE A 179 -3.20 -5.99 -9.59
N ASP A 180 -4.31 -5.31 -9.82
CA ASP A 180 -5.46 -5.84 -10.55
C ASP A 180 -5.22 -5.86 -12.05
N MET A 181 -5.41 -7.04 -12.66
CA MET A 181 -5.36 -7.26 -14.09
C MET A 181 -6.68 -7.85 -14.63
N SER A 182 -7.78 -7.63 -13.93
CA SER A 182 -9.11 -8.05 -14.39
C SER A 182 -9.53 -7.33 -15.67
N GLY A 183 -10.57 -7.84 -16.33
CA GLY A 183 -11.06 -7.26 -17.58
C GLY A 183 -11.57 -5.82 -17.45
N SER A 184 -12.13 -5.43 -16.30
CA SER A 184 -12.60 -4.07 -15.99
C SER A 184 -11.45 -3.04 -15.94
N MET A 185 -10.24 -3.49 -15.63
CA MET A 185 -9.05 -2.64 -15.62
C MET A 185 -8.52 -2.27 -17.01
N ALA A 186 -9.04 -2.84 -18.11
CA ALA A 186 -8.48 -2.68 -19.45
C ALA A 186 -8.25 -1.23 -19.89
N THR A 187 -9.18 -0.33 -19.56
CA THR A 187 -9.07 1.11 -19.89
C THR A 187 -8.24 1.90 -18.88
N LYS A 188 -7.97 1.34 -17.70
CA LYS A 188 -7.33 1.99 -16.56
C LYS A 188 -5.87 1.53 -16.36
N ILE A 189 -5.48 0.40 -17.00
CA ILE A 189 -4.24 -0.33 -16.72
C ILE A 189 -2.97 0.51 -16.91
N GLU A 190 -2.92 1.36 -17.94
CA GLU A 190 -1.74 2.19 -18.20
C GLU A 190 -1.53 3.23 -17.08
N ARG A 191 -2.63 3.85 -16.62
CA ARG A 191 -2.57 4.78 -15.49
C ARG A 191 -2.23 4.10 -14.18
N ALA A 192 -2.73 2.86 -13.99
CA ALA A 192 -2.37 2.05 -12.83
C ALA A 192 -0.87 1.68 -12.82
N ARG A 193 -0.28 1.38 -13.99
CA ARG A 193 1.16 1.16 -14.13
C ARG A 193 1.97 2.43 -13.81
N GLU A 194 1.56 3.57 -14.36
CA GLU A 194 2.18 4.87 -14.03
C GLU A 194 2.14 5.13 -12.52
N ALA A 195 1.02 4.85 -11.85
CA ALA A 195 0.89 5.02 -10.41
C ALA A 195 1.89 4.16 -9.62
N VAL A 196 2.09 2.90 -10.01
CA VAL A 196 3.10 2.04 -9.39
C VAL A 196 4.50 2.61 -9.57
N VAL A 197 4.81 3.14 -10.76
CA VAL A 197 6.11 3.80 -11.04
C VAL A 197 6.30 5.03 -10.17
N GLU A 198 5.28 5.90 -10.06
CA GLU A 198 5.35 7.09 -9.20
C GLU A 198 5.46 6.73 -7.71
N PHE A 199 4.76 5.70 -7.27
CA PHE A 199 4.92 5.18 -5.92
C PHE A 199 6.38 4.77 -5.63
N PHE A 200 7.00 4.02 -6.54
CA PHE A 200 8.38 3.58 -6.38
C PHE A 200 9.42 4.71 -6.40
N LYS A 201 9.12 5.87 -7.03
CA LYS A 201 10.00 7.05 -6.93
C LYS A 201 10.12 7.59 -5.50
N THR A 202 9.17 7.25 -4.62
CA THR A 202 9.21 7.61 -3.20
C THR A 202 9.98 6.60 -2.34
N ALA A 203 10.44 5.49 -2.94
CA ALA A 203 11.08 4.40 -2.24
C ALA A 203 12.47 4.77 -1.70
N ASN A 204 12.83 4.16 -0.57
CA ASN A 204 14.17 4.23 -0.03
C ASN A 204 15.03 3.13 -0.69
N PRO A 205 16.31 3.36 -1.02
CA PRO A 205 17.19 2.33 -1.57
C PRO A 205 17.34 1.06 -0.72
N GLN A 206 16.99 1.15 0.56
CA GLN A 206 17.03 -0.01 1.48
C GLN A 206 15.74 -0.83 1.49
N ASP A 207 14.66 -0.34 0.88
CA ASP A 207 13.39 -1.05 0.85
C ASP A 207 13.48 -2.34 0.04
N GLU A 208 12.57 -3.25 0.33
CA GLU A 208 12.33 -4.41 -0.50
C GLU A 208 10.89 -4.46 -0.97
N PHE A 209 10.69 -5.00 -2.16
CA PHE A 209 9.41 -5.04 -2.83
C PHE A 209 9.10 -6.43 -3.35
N PHE A 210 7.84 -6.83 -3.32
CA PHE A 210 7.33 -7.95 -4.11
C PHE A 210 6.05 -7.54 -4.82
N MET A 211 5.64 -8.32 -5.81
CA MET A 211 4.44 -8.04 -6.56
C MET A 211 3.58 -9.29 -6.76
N VAL A 212 2.30 -9.13 -6.47
CA VAL A 212 1.22 -10.06 -6.80
C VAL A 212 0.30 -9.40 -7.81
N ALA A 213 0.11 -10.00 -8.96
CA ALA A 213 -0.90 -9.60 -9.92
C ALA A 213 -2.07 -10.60 -9.88
N PHE A 214 -3.27 -10.11 -10.10
CA PHE A 214 -4.44 -10.97 -10.05
C PHE A 214 -5.49 -10.64 -11.11
N ALA A 215 -6.20 -11.68 -11.53
CA ALA A 215 -7.41 -11.66 -12.34
C ALA A 215 -8.29 -12.82 -11.84
N ASP A 216 -8.49 -13.88 -12.65
CA ASP A 216 -9.19 -15.10 -12.20
C ASP A 216 -8.51 -15.78 -11.00
N ARG A 217 -7.20 -15.59 -10.83
CA ARG A 217 -6.39 -16.10 -9.72
C ARG A 217 -5.22 -15.16 -9.45
N PRO A 218 -4.78 -15.03 -8.19
CA PRO A 218 -3.56 -14.30 -7.89
C PRO A 218 -2.32 -15.12 -8.30
N GLN A 219 -1.30 -14.39 -8.75
CA GLN A 219 0.00 -14.92 -9.13
C GLN A 219 1.11 -14.02 -8.58
N GLU A 220 2.13 -14.62 -8.02
CA GLU A 220 3.36 -13.91 -7.67
C GLU A 220 4.11 -13.56 -8.95
N VAL A 221 4.21 -12.29 -9.28
CA VAL A 221 4.91 -11.77 -10.45
C VAL A 221 6.38 -11.53 -10.13
N SER A 222 6.67 -11.06 -8.92
CA SER A 222 8.03 -10.86 -8.43
C SER A 222 8.12 -11.25 -6.97
N ASP A 223 9.15 -12.02 -6.63
CA ASP A 223 9.59 -12.24 -5.26
C ASP A 223 10.24 -10.98 -4.69
N PHE A 224 10.58 -10.97 -3.42
CA PHE A 224 11.25 -9.84 -2.77
C PHE A 224 12.52 -9.43 -3.52
N THR A 225 12.59 -8.17 -3.90
CA THR A 225 13.71 -7.54 -4.58
C THR A 225 13.86 -6.09 -4.10
N SER A 226 15.07 -5.56 -4.14
CA SER A 226 15.33 -4.13 -3.97
C SER A 226 15.35 -3.38 -5.30
N SER A 227 15.27 -4.10 -6.44
CA SER A 227 15.23 -3.50 -7.77
C SER A 227 13.81 -3.14 -8.16
N VAL A 228 13.55 -1.85 -8.22
CA VAL A 228 12.28 -1.30 -8.73
C VAL A 228 12.11 -1.62 -10.22
N GLU A 229 13.21 -1.63 -10.97
CA GLU A 229 13.24 -1.89 -12.41
C GLU A 229 12.74 -3.31 -12.74
N ASP A 230 13.06 -4.29 -11.88
CA ASP A 230 12.59 -5.67 -12.05
C ASP A 230 11.07 -5.76 -12.00
N ILE A 231 10.45 -5.03 -11.09
CA ILE A 231 8.98 -4.99 -10.95
C ILE A 231 8.35 -4.22 -12.12
N GLN A 232 8.91 -3.06 -12.47
CA GLN A 232 8.43 -2.27 -13.61
C GLN A 232 8.50 -3.05 -14.91
N GLY A 233 9.61 -3.74 -15.15
CA GLY A 233 9.79 -4.59 -16.34
C GLY A 233 8.72 -5.67 -16.47
N LYS A 234 8.28 -6.25 -15.35
CA LYS A 234 7.22 -7.28 -15.35
C LYS A 234 5.83 -6.70 -15.53
N LEU A 235 5.58 -5.48 -15.04
CA LEU A 235 4.29 -4.78 -15.22
C LEU A 235 3.95 -4.52 -16.69
N VAL A 236 4.94 -4.21 -17.52
CA VAL A 236 4.73 -3.89 -18.95
C VAL A 236 4.08 -5.05 -19.71
N TYR A 237 4.36 -6.29 -19.34
CA TYR A 237 3.84 -7.48 -20.02
C TYR A 237 2.48 -7.95 -19.51
N THR A 238 1.88 -7.29 -18.53
CA THR A 238 0.58 -7.66 -17.98
C THR A 238 -0.54 -7.26 -18.94
N VAL A 239 -1.43 -8.20 -19.28
CA VAL A 239 -2.58 -7.96 -20.16
C VAL A 239 -3.87 -8.13 -19.36
N PRO A 240 -4.70 -7.08 -19.23
CA PRO A 240 -5.96 -7.15 -18.49
C PRO A 240 -6.93 -8.16 -19.13
N LYS A 241 -7.39 -9.14 -18.34
CA LYS A 241 -8.37 -10.12 -18.76
C LYS A 241 -8.91 -10.91 -17.57
N GLY A 242 -10.09 -11.51 -17.72
CA GLY A 242 -10.65 -12.42 -16.72
C GLY A 242 -11.47 -11.70 -15.66
N ARG A 243 -11.79 -12.43 -14.59
CA ARG A 243 -12.58 -11.99 -13.42
C ARG A 243 -11.66 -11.40 -12.35
N THR A 244 -12.22 -11.08 -11.18
CA THR A 244 -11.52 -10.38 -10.11
C THR A 244 -11.51 -11.22 -8.84
N ALA A 245 -10.35 -11.82 -8.50
CA ALA A 245 -10.11 -12.58 -7.28
C ALA A 245 -9.30 -11.73 -6.27
N LEU A 246 -9.86 -10.59 -5.84
CA LEU A 246 -9.21 -9.61 -4.98
C LEU A 246 -8.91 -10.16 -3.58
N LEU A 247 -9.87 -10.84 -2.95
CA LEU A 247 -9.70 -11.38 -1.60
C LEU A 247 -8.63 -12.47 -1.56
N ASP A 248 -8.58 -13.33 -2.59
CA ASP A 248 -7.50 -14.33 -2.75
C ASP A 248 -6.13 -13.66 -2.90
N ALA A 249 -6.07 -12.52 -3.61
CA ALA A 249 -4.83 -11.75 -3.81
C ALA A 249 -4.36 -11.08 -2.51
N ILE A 250 -5.27 -10.52 -1.72
CA ILE A 250 -4.97 -9.97 -0.40
C ILE A 250 -4.42 -11.08 0.51
N TYR A 251 -5.05 -12.25 0.52
CA TYR A 251 -4.57 -13.40 1.30
C TYR A 251 -3.14 -13.80 0.92
N LEU A 252 -2.86 -13.91 -0.38
CA LEU A 252 -1.53 -14.24 -0.87
C LEU A 252 -0.51 -13.18 -0.48
N GLY A 253 -0.83 -11.90 -0.64
CA GLY A 253 0.04 -10.78 -0.26
C GLY A 253 0.37 -10.76 1.23
N VAL A 254 -0.65 -10.93 2.09
CA VAL A 254 -0.47 -11.03 3.55
C VAL A 254 0.38 -12.25 3.92
N SER A 255 0.13 -13.39 3.28
CA SER A 255 0.92 -14.59 3.53
C SER A 255 2.38 -14.41 3.12
N LYS A 256 2.65 -13.76 1.99
CA LYS A 256 4.00 -13.44 1.52
C LYS A 256 4.73 -12.49 2.47
N MET A 257 4.04 -11.54 3.09
CA MET A 257 4.60 -10.61 4.08
C MET A 257 5.18 -11.29 5.32
N ARG A 258 4.88 -12.55 5.58
CA ARG A 258 5.52 -13.32 6.67
C ARG A 258 7.02 -13.54 6.42
N GLN A 259 7.45 -13.51 5.16
CA GLN A 259 8.84 -13.66 4.73
C GLN A 259 9.61 -12.34 4.67
N ALA A 260 8.93 -11.22 4.92
CA ALA A 260 9.49 -9.89 4.82
C ALA A 260 10.62 -9.66 5.81
N LYS A 261 11.69 -9.02 5.34
CA LYS A 261 12.92 -8.73 6.10
C LYS A 261 12.70 -7.68 7.18
N TYR A 262 11.91 -6.65 6.88
CA TYR A 262 11.72 -5.52 7.79
C TYR A 262 10.47 -5.68 8.65
N THR A 263 10.51 -5.09 9.84
CA THR A 263 9.37 -5.05 10.77
C THR A 263 8.28 -4.11 10.29
N LYS A 264 8.65 -3.04 9.56
CA LYS A 264 7.69 -2.14 8.92
C LYS A 264 7.24 -2.76 7.60
N LYS A 265 5.97 -3.13 7.52
CA LYS A 265 5.37 -3.89 6.41
C LYS A 265 4.17 -3.17 5.87
N ALA A 266 4.06 -3.06 4.55
CA ALA A 266 2.93 -2.43 3.89
C ALA A 266 2.50 -3.18 2.63
N LEU A 267 1.19 -3.21 2.37
CA LEU A 267 0.61 -3.65 1.10
C LEU A 267 -0.04 -2.45 0.41
N LEU A 268 0.26 -2.26 -0.87
CA LEU A 268 -0.42 -1.31 -1.75
C LEU A 268 -1.32 -2.10 -2.70
N ILE A 269 -2.63 -1.91 -2.58
CA ILE A 269 -3.64 -2.53 -3.45
C ILE A 269 -4.07 -1.51 -4.48
N ILE A 270 -4.02 -1.87 -5.76
CA ILE A 270 -4.54 -1.06 -6.88
C ILE A 270 -5.54 -1.91 -7.62
N SER A 271 -6.83 -1.55 -7.54
CA SER A 271 -7.95 -2.31 -8.09
C SER A 271 -9.15 -1.40 -8.35
N ASP A 272 -10.09 -1.84 -9.16
CA ASP A 272 -11.43 -1.24 -9.23
C ASP A 272 -12.41 -1.84 -8.20
N GLY A 273 -11.90 -2.69 -7.29
CA GLY A 273 -12.54 -3.07 -6.03
C GLY A 273 -13.65 -4.10 -6.10
N GLY A 274 -14.07 -4.52 -7.28
CA GLY A 274 -15.03 -5.63 -7.41
C GLY A 274 -14.36 -6.96 -7.05
N ASP A 275 -15.00 -7.81 -6.23
CA ASP A 275 -14.60 -9.19 -6.07
C ASP A 275 -15.76 -10.09 -6.54
N ASN A 276 -15.47 -10.95 -7.51
CA ASN A 276 -16.47 -11.85 -8.06
C ASN A 276 -15.94 -13.28 -8.30
N HIS A 277 -14.72 -13.56 -7.85
CA HIS A 277 -14.10 -14.85 -8.14
C HIS A 277 -13.19 -15.41 -7.04
N SER A 278 -13.09 -14.76 -5.90
CA SER A 278 -12.31 -15.28 -4.78
C SER A 278 -12.94 -16.50 -4.13
N ARG A 279 -12.10 -17.33 -3.52
CA ARG A 279 -12.50 -18.47 -2.68
C ARG A 279 -12.66 -18.08 -1.23
N TYR A 280 -11.89 -17.08 -0.78
CA TYR A 280 -12.00 -16.54 0.55
C TYR A 280 -13.16 -15.55 0.65
N THR A 281 -13.79 -15.52 1.81
CA THR A 281 -14.83 -14.55 2.16
C THR A 281 -14.21 -13.27 2.75
N GLU A 282 -14.96 -12.18 2.70
CA GLU A 282 -14.56 -10.92 3.36
C GLU A 282 -14.25 -11.10 4.85
N GLY A 283 -15.06 -11.92 5.55
CA GLY A 283 -14.86 -12.19 6.98
C GLY A 283 -13.54 -12.88 7.28
N GLU A 284 -13.15 -13.85 6.46
CA GLU A 284 -11.86 -14.55 6.58
C GLU A 284 -10.69 -13.59 6.30
N ILE A 285 -10.79 -12.76 5.26
CA ILE A 285 -9.75 -11.80 4.95
C ILE A 285 -9.62 -10.74 6.04
N LYS A 286 -10.73 -10.19 6.54
CA LYS A 286 -10.71 -9.24 7.68
C LYS A 286 -10.06 -9.85 8.92
N SER A 287 -10.26 -11.14 9.18
CA SER A 287 -9.61 -11.85 10.28
C SER A 287 -8.10 -12.02 10.02
N THR A 288 -7.72 -12.49 8.84
CA THR A 288 -6.31 -12.67 8.43
C THR A 288 -5.53 -11.36 8.50
N VAL A 289 -6.13 -10.28 8.01
CA VAL A 289 -5.50 -8.94 8.02
C VAL A 289 -5.31 -8.39 9.43
N LYS A 290 -6.25 -8.67 10.35
CA LYS A 290 -6.12 -8.30 11.76
C LYS A 290 -4.97 -9.01 12.48
N GLU A 291 -4.68 -10.25 12.08
CA GLU A 291 -3.57 -11.04 12.63
C GLU A 291 -2.23 -10.63 12.06
N ALA A 292 -2.21 -10.16 10.81
CA ALA A 292 -1.01 -9.72 10.15
C ALA A 292 -0.66 -8.29 10.58
N ASP A 293 0.53 -8.08 11.14
CA ASP A 293 1.01 -6.73 11.47
C ASP A 293 1.51 -6.02 10.19
N VAL A 294 0.58 -5.78 9.25
CA VAL A 294 0.84 -5.21 7.92
C VAL A 294 -0.12 -4.06 7.68
N LEU A 295 0.42 -2.89 7.30
CA LEU A 295 -0.38 -1.74 6.88
C LEU A 295 -0.93 -1.97 5.48
N ILE A 296 -2.22 -1.71 5.26
CA ILE A 296 -2.82 -1.83 3.95
C ILE A 296 -3.27 -0.47 3.44
N TYR A 297 -2.70 -0.06 2.33
CA TYR A 297 -3.17 1.07 1.53
C TYR A 297 -3.87 0.57 0.30
N ALA A 298 -4.98 1.19 -0.05
CA ALA A 298 -5.75 0.80 -1.23
C ALA A 298 -6.05 2.02 -2.12
N ILE A 299 -5.90 1.85 -3.41
CA ILE A 299 -6.33 2.79 -4.43
C ILE A 299 -7.44 2.12 -5.22
N GLY A 300 -8.66 2.60 -5.04
CA GLY A 300 -9.83 2.12 -5.77
C GLY A 300 -10.16 3.03 -6.95
N ILE A 301 -10.22 2.47 -8.15
CA ILE A 301 -10.44 3.20 -9.40
C ILE A 301 -11.85 2.88 -9.90
N TYR A 302 -12.81 3.77 -9.66
CA TYR A 302 -14.22 3.51 -9.93
C TYR A 302 -14.74 4.32 -11.10
N ASP A 303 -15.64 3.70 -11.89
CA ASP A 303 -16.41 4.39 -12.91
C ASP A 303 -17.84 4.59 -12.40
N HIS A 304 -18.19 5.82 -12.05
CA HIS A 304 -19.52 6.14 -11.54
C HIS A 304 -20.66 5.96 -12.56
N TYR A 305 -20.34 5.91 -13.85
CA TYR A 305 -21.36 5.86 -14.91
C TYR A 305 -21.68 4.43 -15.36
N MET A 306 -20.76 3.47 -15.15
CA MET A 306 -20.88 2.10 -15.63
C MET A 306 -20.56 1.04 -14.56
N ALA A 307 -20.55 1.42 -13.28
CA ALA A 307 -20.23 0.48 -12.20
C ALA A 307 -21.21 -0.70 -12.17
N THR A 308 -20.68 -1.91 -12.14
CA THR A 308 -21.44 -3.11 -11.81
C THR A 308 -21.84 -3.09 -10.34
N GLN A 309 -22.78 -3.97 -9.94
CA GLN A 309 -23.16 -4.06 -8.52
C GLN A 309 -21.95 -4.45 -7.63
N GLU A 310 -21.05 -5.27 -8.15
CA GLU A 310 -19.84 -5.72 -7.45
C GLU A 310 -18.83 -4.58 -7.31
N GLU A 311 -18.59 -3.81 -8.36
CA GLU A 311 -17.73 -2.61 -8.30
C GLU A 311 -18.28 -1.56 -7.32
N ALA A 312 -19.60 -1.44 -7.20
CA ALA A 312 -20.22 -0.51 -6.25
C ALA A 312 -19.93 -0.86 -4.77
N LEU A 313 -19.65 -2.13 -4.46
CA LEU A 313 -19.25 -2.59 -3.11
C LEU A 313 -17.75 -2.44 -2.85
N GLY A 314 -16.94 -2.30 -3.90
CA GLY A 314 -15.48 -2.21 -3.81
C GLY A 314 -14.95 -1.15 -2.84
N PRO A 315 -15.46 0.11 -2.87
CA PRO A 315 -15.00 1.16 -1.95
C PRO A 315 -15.15 0.80 -0.48
N ALA A 316 -16.26 0.15 -0.12
CA ALA A 316 -16.52 -0.28 1.25
C ALA A 316 -15.54 -1.39 1.67
N LEU A 317 -15.36 -2.40 0.84
CA LEU A 317 -14.44 -3.52 1.08
C LEU A 317 -12.99 -3.04 1.27
N LEU A 318 -12.47 -2.26 0.32
CA LEU A 318 -11.11 -1.73 0.38
C LEU A 318 -10.93 -0.79 1.58
N GLY A 319 -11.96 0.02 1.89
CA GLY A 319 -11.97 0.91 3.05
C GLY A 319 -11.86 0.15 4.36
N GLU A 320 -12.69 -0.87 4.57
CA GLU A 320 -12.71 -1.66 5.80
C GLU A 320 -11.40 -2.45 6.01
N VAL A 321 -10.85 -3.04 4.93
CA VAL A 321 -9.58 -3.77 5.00
C VAL A 321 -8.43 -2.83 5.36
N ALA A 322 -8.37 -1.64 4.76
CA ALA A 322 -7.33 -0.66 5.05
C ALA A 322 -7.45 -0.09 6.48
N GLU A 323 -8.66 0.32 6.90
CA GLU A 323 -8.90 0.97 8.19
C GLU A 323 -8.49 0.08 9.38
N VAL A 324 -8.78 -1.21 9.30
CA VAL A 324 -8.45 -2.17 10.36
C VAL A 324 -6.95 -2.20 10.66
N THR A 325 -6.10 -2.02 9.65
CA THR A 325 -4.64 -2.05 9.75
C THR A 325 -4.03 -0.71 10.16
N GLY A 326 -4.81 0.37 10.11
CA GLY A 326 -4.33 1.73 10.29
C GLY A 326 -3.80 2.38 9.01
N GLY A 327 -3.97 1.72 7.87
CA GLY A 327 -3.75 2.29 6.55
C GLY A 327 -4.97 3.06 6.05
N ARG A 328 -5.02 3.33 4.75
CA ARG A 328 -6.04 4.18 4.14
C ARG A 328 -6.48 3.67 2.77
N SER A 329 -7.74 3.92 2.43
CA SER A 329 -8.26 3.73 1.09
C SER A 329 -8.50 5.08 0.43
N PHE A 330 -8.17 5.17 -0.86
CA PHE A 330 -8.36 6.33 -1.72
C PHE A 330 -9.26 5.94 -2.88
N THR A 331 -10.41 6.59 -2.98
CA THR A 331 -11.32 6.43 -4.11
C THR A 331 -10.96 7.45 -5.17
N ILE A 332 -10.79 7.00 -6.40
CA ILE A 332 -10.38 7.81 -7.54
C ILE A 332 -11.40 7.64 -8.67
N ASP A 333 -11.96 8.76 -9.10
CA ASP A 333 -12.92 8.83 -10.21
C ASP A 333 -12.21 9.12 -11.54
N ASN A 334 -11.12 9.88 -11.48
CA ASN A 334 -10.31 10.21 -12.65
C ASN A 334 -8.98 9.42 -12.61
N PRO A 335 -8.74 8.47 -13.54
CA PRO A 335 -7.51 7.70 -13.56
C PRO A 335 -6.22 8.52 -13.66
N ASN A 336 -6.29 9.78 -14.09
CA ASN A 336 -5.12 10.66 -14.14
C ASN A 336 -4.61 11.08 -12.75
N ASP A 337 -5.45 10.99 -11.71
CA ASP A 337 -5.08 11.34 -10.33
C ASP A 337 -4.34 10.18 -9.61
N LEU A 338 -4.25 9.01 -10.25
CA LEU A 338 -3.63 7.80 -9.68
C LEU A 338 -2.18 8.01 -9.28
N ALA A 339 -1.39 8.64 -10.14
CA ALA A 339 0.03 8.88 -9.90
C ALA A 339 0.25 9.78 -8.68
N ASP A 340 -0.54 10.84 -8.54
CA ASP A 340 -0.46 11.77 -7.40
C ASP A 340 -0.85 11.08 -6.08
N VAL A 341 -1.89 10.25 -6.11
CA VAL A 341 -2.33 9.50 -4.93
C VAL A 341 -1.31 8.43 -4.54
N ALA A 342 -0.72 7.75 -5.50
CA ALA A 342 0.33 6.76 -5.25
C ALA A 342 1.58 7.42 -4.63
N THR A 343 2.02 8.56 -5.16
CA THR A 343 3.08 9.38 -4.58
C THR A 343 2.75 9.79 -3.14
N LYS A 344 1.52 10.24 -2.90
CA LYS A 344 1.06 10.62 -1.57
C LYS A 344 1.13 9.47 -0.58
N ILE A 345 0.70 8.26 -0.96
CA ILE A 345 0.80 7.05 -0.12
C ILE A 345 2.27 6.75 0.21
N GLY A 346 3.17 6.86 -0.76
CA GLY A 346 4.58 6.66 -0.54
C GLY A 346 5.16 7.66 0.47
N ILE A 347 4.81 8.94 0.35
CA ILE A 347 5.20 9.97 1.32
C ILE A 347 4.60 9.70 2.71
N GLU A 348 3.34 9.27 2.80
CA GLU A 348 2.71 8.90 4.07
C GLU A 348 3.43 7.73 4.73
N LEU A 349 3.79 6.70 3.99
CA LEU A 349 4.55 5.56 4.51
C LEU A 349 5.91 5.97 5.09
N ARG A 350 6.58 6.98 4.52
CA ARG A 350 7.87 7.48 5.01
C ARG A 350 7.76 8.27 6.31
N ASN A 351 6.67 9.02 6.47
CA ASN A 351 6.51 10.02 7.52
C ASN A 351 5.48 9.61 8.58
N GLN A 352 5.38 8.32 8.87
CA GLN A 352 4.53 7.83 9.96
C GLN A 352 5.21 7.99 11.30
N TYR A 353 4.42 8.35 12.31
CA TYR A 353 4.83 8.21 13.71
C TYR A 353 4.74 6.75 14.12
N VAL A 354 5.71 6.27 14.87
CA VAL A 354 5.69 4.93 15.47
C VAL A 354 5.63 5.07 16.99
N LEU A 355 4.50 4.68 17.56
CA LEU A 355 4.29 4.66 19.02
C LEU A 355 4.53 3.25 19.52
N GLY A 356 5.46 3.07 20.45
CA GLY A 356 5.72 1.79 21.09
C GLY A 356 5.31 1.82 22.55
N TYR A 357 4.56 0.83 23.00
CA TYR A 357 4.18 0.69 24.40
C TYR A 357 4.30 -0.76 24.87
N ARG A 358 4.44 -0.92 26.19
CA ARG A 358 4.37 -2.23 26.83
C ARG A 358 3.01 -2.37 27.47
N PRO A 359 2.19 -3.36 27.09
CA PRO A 359 0.87 -3.56 27.67
C PRO A 359 0.95 -3.69 29.20
N LYS A 360 0.07 -2.99 29.92
CA LYS A 360 -0.06 -3.10 31.37
C LYS A 360 -0.53 -4.49 31.79
N ASN A 361 -1.33 -5.13 30.93
CA ASN A 361 -1.78 -6.50 31.13
C ASN A 361 -1.19 -7.41 30.02
N PRO A 362 -0.03 -8.03 30.26
CA PRO A 362 0.68 -8.84 29.25
C PRO A 362 0.12 -10.26 29.14
N GLY A 363 -1.20 -10.46 29.22
CA GLY A 363 -1.81 -11.79 29.12
C GLY A 363 -1.53 -12.45 27.77
N HIS A 364 -1.04 -13.69 27.81
CA HIS A 364 -0.80 -14.55 26.64
C HIS A 364 -2.06 -15.42 26.38
N ASP A 365 -3.18 -14.76 26.08
CA ASP A 365 -4.49 -15.41 25.97
C ASP A 365 -5.05 -15.47 24.56
N GLY A 366 -4.24 -15.08 23.55
CA GLY A 366 -4.64 -15.05 22.14
C GLY A 366 -5.81 -14.11 21.83
N LYS A 367 -6.25 -13.28 22.78
CA LYS A 367 -7.43 -12.42 22.58
C LYS A 367 -7.09 -11.11 21.90
N TRP A 368 -8.10 -10.58 21.22
CA TRP A 368 -8.02 -9.26 20.58
C TRP A 368 -7.93 -8.13 21.61
N ARG A 369 -6.90 -7.31 21.49
CA ARG A 369 -6.67 -6.09 22.30
C ARG A 369 -6.97 -4.88 21.43
N LYS A 370 -8.01 -4.12 21.80
CA LYS A 370 -8.40 -2.92 21.07
C LYS A 370 -7.44 -1.77 21.39
N ILE A 371 -6.88 -1.15 20.37
CA ILE A 371 -6.03 0.04 20.46
C ILE A 371 -6.84 1.28 20.04
N LYS A 372 -6.58 2.41 20.70
CA LYS A 372 -7.07 3.71 20.29
C LYS A 372 -5.99 4.76 20.53
N VAL A 373 -5.66 5.50 19.50
CA VAL A 373 -4.79 6.67 19.59
C VAL A 373 -5.65 7.92 19.58
N LYS A 374 -5.43 8.81 20.55
CA LYS A 374 -6.01 10.15 20.58
C LYS A 374 -4.91 11.17 20.41
N LEU A 375 -5.21 12.24 19.70
CA LEU A 375 -4.32 13.37 19.51
C LEU A 375 -4.74 14.53 20.42
N ILE A 376 -3.75 15.17 21.05
CA ILE A 376 -3.86 16.47 21.70
C ILE A 376 -3.16 17.46 20.77
N PRO A 377 -3.88 18.10 19.85
CA PRO A 377 -3.24 18.95 18.86
C PRO A 377 -2.65 20.19 19.51
N PRO A 378 -1.50 20.68 19.02
CA PRO A 378 -0.99 22.02 19.35
C PRO A 378 -2.03 23.10 19.03
N LYS A 379 -1.99 24.20 19.78
CA LYS A 379 -2.89 25.35 19.54
C LYS A 379 -2.69 25.92 18.14
N GLY A 380 -3.77 26.23 17.45
CA GLY A 380 -3.76 26.86 16.12
C GLY A 380 -3.81 25.89 14.93
N LEU A 381 -3.77 24.58 15.16
CA LEU A 381 -4.01 23.60 14.10
C LEU A 381 -5.51 23.33 13.91
N PRO A 382 -5.95 23.05 12.66
CA PRO A 382 -7.31 22.60 12.38
C PRO A 382 -7.60 21.24 13.04
N PRO A 383 -8.85 20.78 13.06
CA PRO A 383 -9.16 19.41 13.49
C PRO A 383 -8.36 18.39 12.66
N LEU A 384 -7.62 17.53 13.34
CA LEU A 384 -6.76 16.53 12.70
C LEU A 384 -7.41 15.14 12.74
N LYS A 385 -7.16 14.35 11.70
CA LYS A 385 -7.57 12.94 11.61
C LYS A 385 -6.41 12.04 11.96
N VAL A 386 -6.70 10.99 12.74
CA VAL A 386 -5.72 9.99 13.19
C VAL A 386 -6.04 8.66 12.53
N TYR A 387 -5.06 8.09 11.86
CA TYR A 387 -5.13 6.74 11.29
C TYR A 387 -4.12 5.87 12.02
N ALA A 388 -4.61 4.80 12.64
CA ALA A 388 -3.79 3.86 13.41
C ALA A 388 -4.50 2.51 13.45
N LYS A 389 -3.74 1.43 13.62
CA LYS A 389 -4.34 0.09 13.73
C LYS A 389 -5.35 0.04 14.91
N THR A 390 -6.45 -0.67 14.68
CA THR A 390 -7.57 -0.71 15.64
C THR A 390 -7.33 -1.68 16.80
N GLY A 391 -6.31 -2.52 16.71
CA GLY A 391 -5.94 -3.50 17.73
C GLY A 391 -4.90 -4.50 17.26
N TYR A 392 -4.68 -5.52 18.08
CA TYR A 392 -3.80 -6.66 17.79
C TYR A 392 -4.27 -7.87 18.59
N TYR A 393 -3.85 -9.06 18.17
CA TYR A 393 -4.03 -10.27 18.98
C TYR A 393 -2.88 -10.43 19.96
N ALA A 394 -3.19 -10.62 21.23
CA ALA A 394 -2.19 -10.96 22.21
C ALA A 394 -1.48 -12.28 21.82
N PRO A 395 -0.20 -12.46 22.15
CA PRO A 395 0.44 -13.75 21.92
C PRO A 395 -0.36 -14.88 22.58
N SER A 396 -0.40 -16.04 21.93
CA SER A 396 -0.85 -17.29 22.55
C SER A 396 0.38 -18.09 22.96
N GLU A 397 0.32 -18.75 24.10
CA GLU A 397 1.40 -19.66 24.56
C GLU A 397 1.64 -20.79 23.58
#